data_d68d9ba86e14e4902cbf4ec7dbe825d9
#
_entry.id   d68d9ba86e14e4902cbf4ec7dbe825d9
#
_cell.length_a   1.000
_cell.length_b   1.000
_cell.length_c   1.000
_cell.angle_alpha   90.00
_cell.angle_beta   90.00
_cell.angle_gamma   90.00
#
_symmetry.space_group_name_H-M   'P 1'
#
loop_
_entity.id
_entity.type
_entity.pdbx_description
1 polymer ?
#
loop_
_entity_poly.entity_id
_entity_poly.type
_entity_poly.pdbx_seq_one_letter_code
_entity_poly.pdbx_strand_id
1 'polypeptide(L)'
;MRSRVLHTMYASGALLLAAALAGCGGGSSSSGASGDLGLIQSGNLTVCSDVPYEPFDIQQGNTYTGFDGDLVNAIAKGMGLKVVLKDSSFDGLQSGLSLNSSQCDMVSSAMTITPEREKNVDFSDPYYDSKQSLLVPTGSDIKSIDDLGGKKVGVQQGTTGKTYTEDNAPKSASVVSFPSDAEMFPAIKAGQVDALLQDLPVNLKHTEGGQFEIVQTYNTGEKYGFAVREKGSEALLKEINKQLKTLRDNGTYDKLYNKYFKTE
;
A
#
# COMPACT_ATOMS: atom_id res chain seq x y z
N MET A 1 44.00 28.46 54.66
CA MET A 1 45.38 27.86 54.66
C MET A 1 45.65 27.49 53.20
N ARG A 2 46.39 28.33 52.48
CA ARG A 2 47.86 28.31 52.22
C ARG A 2 48.25 26.87 51.80
N SER A 3 48.78 26.58 50.58
CA SER A 3 50.00 27.02 49.97
C SER A 3 50.02 26.53 48.49
N ARG A 4 50.22 27.27 47.45
CA ARG A 4 51.48 27.67 46.80
C ARG A 4 52.43 26.49 46.54
N VAL A 5 52.97 26.25 45.38
CA VAL A 5 53.81 26.87 44.35
C VAL A 5 54.49 25.63 43.71
N LEU A 6 54.98 25.51 42.55
CA LEU A 6 55.87 26.24 41.70
C LEU A 6 56.05 25.56 40.33
N HIS A 7 56.26 26.36 39.36
CA HIS A 7 56.84 26.25 38.04
C HIS A 7 57.98 25.23 37.81
N THR A 8 58.07 24.68 36.62
CA THR A 8 59.30 24.79 35.81
C THR A 8 59.01 24.60 34.30
N MET A 9 59.37 25.59 33.55
CA MET A 9 59.56 25.57 32.07
C MET A 9 60.85 24.80 31.75
N TYR A 10 60.88 24.07 30.65
CA TYR A 10 62.07 24.04 29.77
C TYR A 10 61.66 23.78 28.32
N ALA A 11 62.36 24.46 27.46
CA ALA A 11 62.09 24.71 26.05
C ALA A 11 62.76 23.70 25.10
N SER A 12 62.34 23.77 23.88
CA SER A 12 63.10 23.58 22.63
C SER A 12 63.41 22.17 22.14
N GLY A 13 62.97 21.91 20.92
CA GLY A 13 63.45 20.84 20.05
C GLY A 13 62.63 20.73 18.78
N ALA A 14 62.84 21.66 17.83
CA ALA A 14 62.28 21.50 16.47
C ALA A 14 63.09 20.44 15.72
N LEU A 15 62.43 19.50 15.11
CA LEU A 15 62.98 18.75 13.98
C LEU A 15 61.90 18.53 12.93
N LEU A 16 62.06 19.20 11.82
CA LEU A 16 61.38 18.97 10.54
C LEU A 16 61.83 17.61 9.97
N LEU A 17 60.93 16.77 9.56
CA LEU A 17 61.18 15.83 8.48
C LEU A 17 59.94 15.68 7.64
N ALA A 18 60.16 15.82 6.34
CA ALA A 18 59.18 15.89 5.27
C ALA A 18 58.73 14.51 4.80
N ALA A 19 57.53 14.49 4.23
CA ALA A 19 57.08 13.72 3.06
C ALA A 19 57.07 12.19 3.12
N ALA A 20 55.85 11.67 3.08
CA ALA A 20 55.51 10.56 2.18
C ALA A 20 54.02 10.67 1.79
N LEU A 21 53.79 11.17 0.61
CA LEU A 21 52.55 10.93 -0.12
C LEU A 21 52.51 9.47 -0.46
N ALA A 22 51.56 8.72 0.10
CA ALA A 22 51.20 7.39 -0.33
C ALA A 22 49.69 7.35 -0.53
N GLY A 23 49.33 7.34 -1.78
CA GLY A 23 48.30 6.61 -2.48
C GLY A 23 46.95 6.47 -1.80
N CYS A 24 45.99 7.34 -2.15
CA CYS A 24 44.58 7.06 -2.09
C CYS A 24 44.27 5.82 -2.91
N GLY A 25 44.08 4.69 -2.25
CA GLY A 25 43.31 3.59 -2.79
C GLY A 25 41.84 3.98 -2.78
N GLY A 26 41.36 4.51 -3.90
CA GLY A 26 39.95 4.73 -4.12
C GLY A 26 39.22 3.42 -4.11
N GLY A 27 38.62 3.05 -3.00
CA GLY A 27 37.53 2.10 -2.94
C GLY A 27 36.33 2.73 -3.66
N SER A 28 36.21 2.44 -4.95
CA SER A 28 34.95 2.68 -5.68
C SER A 28 33.88 1.83 -5.04
N SER A 29 33.22 2.36 -4.03
CA SER A 29 31.88 1.92 -3.69
C SER A 29 31.04 2.21 -4.92
N SER A 30 30.73 1.19 -5.68
CA SER A 30 29.66 1.25 -6.68
C SER A 30 28.34 1.45 -5.95
N SER A 31 28.11 2.67 -5.46
CA SER A 31 26.76 3.15 -5.21
C SER A 31 26.11 3.23 -6.58
N GLY A 32 25.32 2.19 -6.91
CA GLY A 32 24.37 2.27 -8.00
C GLY A 32 23.66 3.62 -7.82
N ALA A 33 23.64 4.40 -8.89
CA ALA A 33 23.00 5.71 -8.93
C ALA A 33 21.50 5.57 -8.80
N SER A 34 21.00 5.30 -7.59
CA SER A 34 19.68 5.71 -7.18
C SER A 34 19.81 7.18 -6.82
N GLY A 35 19.36 8.07 -7.74
CA GLY A 35 19.14 9.46 -7.41
C GLY A 35 18.38 9.55 -6.09
N ASP A 36 18.50 10.68 -5.41
CA ASP A 36 17.74 10.90 -4.16
C ASP A 36 16.24 10.67 -4.41
N LEU A 37 15.70 9.58 -3.87
CA LEU A 37 14.31 9.20 -4.00
C LEU A 37 13.41 9.97 -3.02
N GLY A 38 13.95 10.83 -2.19
CA GLY A 38 13.21 11.60 -1.19
C GLY A 38 12.56 10.75 -0.11
N LEU A 39 13.15 9.59 0.23
CA LEU A 39 12.59 8.65 1.21
C LEU A 39 12.65 9.22 2.62
N ILE A 40 11.60 8.94 3.40
CA ILE A 40 11.49 9.31 4.81
C ILE A 40 12.62 8.69 5.62
N GLN A 41 13.02 7.47 5.29
CA GLN A 41 14.12 6.77 5.94
C GLN A 41 15.05 6.15 4.89
N SER A 42 16.31 6.56 4.89
CA SER A 42 17.31 6.01 3.95
C SER A 42 17.39 4.48 4.04
N GLY A 43 17.42 3.83 2.87
CA GLY A 43 17.49 2.37 2.74
C GLY A 43 16.17 1.63 2.96
N ASN A 44 15.09 2.33 3.33
CA ASN A 44 13.77 1.74 3.50
C ASN A 44 12.74 2.42 2.59
N LEU A 45 11.80 1.62 2.08
CA LEU A 45 10.57 2.08 1.48
C LEU A 45 9.46 1.91 2.54
N THR A 46 9.02 3.02 3.11
CA THR A 46 7.92 3.00 4.09
C THR A 46 6.59 2.97 3.34
N VAL A 47 5.81 1.94 3.55
CA VAL A 47 4.55 1.67 2.83
C VAL A 47 3.39 1.71 3.80
N CYS A 48 2.40 2.54 3.52
CA CYS A 48 1.12 2.51 4.23
C CYS A 48 0.12 1.62 3.48
N SER A 49 -0.60 0.79 4.21
CA SER A 49 -1.64 -0.11 3.71
C SER A 49 -2.71 -0.30 4.77
N ASP A 50 -3.94 -0.54 4.37
CA ASP A 50 -5.03 -0.99 5.24
C ASP A 50 -5.01 -2.52 5.25
N VAL A 51 -4.57 -3.09 6.36
CA VAL A 51 -4.39 -4.53 6.49
C VAL A 51 -5.23 -5.10 7.63
N PRO A 52 -5.87 -6.28 7.41
CA PRO A 52 -5.85 -7.12 6.22
C PRO A 52 -6.87 -6.73 5.15
N TYR A 53 -6.52 -6.90 3.87
CA TYR A 53 -7.42 -6.82 2.72
C TYR A 53 -7.07 -7.93 1.72
N GLU A 54 -7.45 -9.17 2.05
CA GLU A 54 -7.07 -10.36 1.26
C GLU A 54 -7.81 -10.41 -0.09
N PRO A 55 -7.13 -10.80 -1.18
CA PRO A 55 -5.79 -11.39 -1.29
C PRO A 55 -4.67 -10.37 -1.55
N PHE A 56 -4.92 -9.05 -1.45
CA PHE A 56 -3.97 -8.01 -1.81
C PHE A 56 -2.99 -7.68 -0.69
N ASP A 57 -3.51 -7.37 0.49
CA ASP A 57 -2.76 -6.80 1.60
C ASP A 57 -2.88 -7.68 2.84
N ILE A 58 -1.80 -8.33 3.21
CA ILE A 58 -1.77 -9.29 4.32
C ILE A 58 -0.55 -8.98 5.18
N GLN A 59 -0.77 -8.85 6.49
CA GLN A 59 0.30 -8.78 7.46
C GLN A 59 0.39 -10.10 8.24
N GLN A 60 1.54 -10.76 8.15
CA GLN A 60 1.86 -11.97 8.92
C GLN A 60 3.06 -11.70 9.82
N GLY A 61 2.82 -11.34 11.07
CA GLY A 61 3.87 -10.85 11.98
C GLY A 61 4.52 -9.60 11.41
N ASN A 62 5.81 -9.66 11.09
CA ASN A 62 6.56 -8.56 10.49
C ASN A 62 6.63 -8.64 8.95
N THR A 63 5.93 -9.57 8.33
CA THR A 63 5.97 -9.78 6.87
C THR A 63 4.74 -9.16 6.24
N TYR A 64 4.95 -8.32 5.23
CA TYR A 64 3.93 -7.81 4.34
C TYR A 64 3.88 -8.71 3.10
N THR A 65 2.75 -9.32 2.84
CA THR A 65 2.48 -10.26 1.74
C THR A 65 1.09 -10.02 1.16
N GLY A 66 0.56 -10.94 0.37
CA GLY A 66 -0.56 -10.69 -0.52
C GLY A 66 -0.04 -10.23 -1.88
N PHE A 67 -0.92 -9.99 -2.84
CA PHE A 67 -0.49 -9.58 -4.18
C PHE A 67 0.22 -8.23 -4.15
N ASP A 68 -0.34 -7.25 -3.48
CA ASP A 68 0.25 -5.93 -3.31
C ASP A 68 1.56 -6.03 -2.51
N GLY A 69 1.52 -6.75 -1.38
CA GLY A 69 2.69 -6.92 -0.52
C GLY A 69 3.87 -7.56 -1.24
N ASP A 70 3.64 -8.64 -1.99
CA ASP A 70 4.69 -9.34 -2.73
C ASP A 70 5.21 -8.49 -3.91
N LEU A 71 4.30 -7.74 -4.58
CA LEU A 71 4.68 -6.84 -5.66
C LEU A 71 5.53 -5.68 -5.16
N VAL A 72 5.15 -5.06 -4.04
CA VAL A 72 5.92 -3.99 -3.37
C VAL A 72 7.28 -4.50 -2.89
N ASN A 73 7.34 -5.70 -2.31
CA ASN A 73 8.61 -6.30 -1.91
C ASN A 73 9.55 -6.53 -3.12
N ALA A 74 9.01 -6.95 -4.26
CA ALA A 74 9.79 -7.11 -5.49
C ALA A 74 10.28 -5.77 -6.05
N ILE A 75 9.44 -4.73 -6.04
CA ILE A 75 9.78 -3.36 -6.42
C ILE A 75 10.88 -2.81 -5.52
N ALA A 76 10.72 -2.86 -4.20
CA ALA A 76 11.70 -2.39 -3.23
C ALA A 76 13.05 -3.11 -3.38
N LYS A 77 13.03 -4.44 -3.59
CA LYS A 77 14.23 -5.23 -3.87
C LYS A 77 14.95 -4.75 -5.13
N GLY A 78 14.22 -4.43 -6.20
CA GLY A 78 14.77 -3.88 -7.44
C GLY A 78 15.46 -2.51 -7.22
N MET A 79 15.01 -1.74 -6.24
CA MET A 79 15.59 -0.47 -5.81
C MET A 79 16.70 -0.62 -4.76
N GLY A 80 16.96 -1.83 -4.25
CA GLY A 80 17.91 -2.07 -3.14
C GLY A 80 17.40 -1.59 -1.77
N LEU A 81 16.07 -1.48 -1.61
CA LEU A 81 15.40 -1.02 -0.41
C LEU A 81 14.77 -2.19 0.36
N LYS A 82 14.52 -1.94 1.67
CA LYS A 82 13.71 -2.82 2.52
C LYS A 82 12.33 -2.21 2.70
N VAL A 83 11.29 -3.04 2.72
CA VAL A 83 9.93 -2.57 3.00
C VAL A 83 9.72 -2.43 4.50
N VAL A 84 9.11 -1.33 4.89
CA VAL A 84 8.59 -1.08 6.25
C VAL A 84 7.10 -0.81 6.11
N LEU A 85 6.28 -1.77 6.53
CA LEU A 85 4.82 -1.64 6.51
C LEU A 85 4.34 -0.79 7.68
N LYS A 86 3.36 0.09 7.41
CA LYS A 86 2.54 0.79 8.40
C LYS A 86 1.08 0.55 8.10
N ASP A 87 0.39 -0.03 9.05
CA ASP A 87 -1.06 -0.15 9.02
C ASP A 87 -1.72 1.22 9.17
N SER A 88 -2.69 1.52 8.32
CA SER A 88 -3.37 2.82 8.26
C SER A 88 -4.76 2.67 7.65
N SER A 89 -5.75 3.38 8.17
CA SER A 89 -7.11 3.34 7.63
C SER A 89 -7.18 3.76 6.16
N PHE A 90 -7.96 3.05 5.37
CA PHE A 90 -8.12 3.34 3.93
C PHE A 90 -8.57 4.78 3.65
N ASP A 91 -9.45 5.34 4.48
CA ASP A 91 -9.90 6.74 4.34
C ASP A 91 -8.76 7.76 4.48
N GLY A 92 -7.80 7.49 5.38
CA GLY A 92 -6.58 8.28 5.50
C GLY A 92 -5.61 8.09 4.32
N LEU A 93 -5.59 6.90 3.73
CA LEU A 93 -4.75 6.59 2.57
C LEU A 93 -5.27 7.28 1.31
N GLN A 94 -6.55 7.09 0.99
CA GLN A 94 -7.16 7.59 -0.23
C GLN A 94 -7.27 9.13 -0.30
N SER A 95 -7.33 9.79 0.86
CA SER A 95 -7.33 11.25 0.97
C SER A 95 -5.94 11.88 0.84
N GLY A 96 -4.87 11.07 0.76
CA GLY A 96 -3.49 11.54 0.73
C GLY A 96 -2.94 12.00 2.09
N LEU A 97 -3.72 11.91 3.18
CA LEU A 97 -3.31 12.39 4.49
C LEU A 97 -2.03 11.70 4.99
N SER A 98 -1.94 10.37 4.84
CA SER A 98 -0.77 9.60 5.29
C SER A 98 0.51 9.98 4.54
N LEU A 99 0.40 10.25 3.24
CA LEU A 99 1.52 10.71 2.39
C LEU A 99 1.92 12.15 2.72
N ASN A 100 0.95 13.06 2.79
CA ASN A 100 1.20 14.48 3.01
C ASN A 100 1.73 14.78 4.43
N SER A 101 1.41 13.93 5.41
CA SER A 101 1.99 13.99 6.76
C SER A 101 3.32 13.25 6.89
N SER A 102 3.88 12.77 5.80
CA SER A 102 5.14 12.01 5.76
C SER A 102 5.13 10.77 6.68
N GLN A 103 4.00 10.09 6.78
CA GLN A 103 3.91 8.83 7.50
C GLN A 103 4.50 7.69 6.67
N CYS A 104 4.37 7.74 5.35
CA CYS A 104 4.91 6.77 4.41
C CYS A 104 5.39 7.42 3.12
N ASP A 105 6.23 6.70 2.39
CA ASP A 105 6.76 7.09 1.08
C ASP A 105 5.76 6.77 -0.03
N MET A 106 5.03 5.65 0.12
CA MET A 106 3.99 5.22 -0.81
C MET A 106 2.83 4.54 -0.08
N VAL A 107 1.69 4.53 -0.76
CA VAL A 107 0.51 3.74 -0.39
C VAL A 107 0.39 2.55 -1.34
N SER A 108 0.13 1.38 -0.76
CA SER A 108 -0.22 0.14 -1.45
C SER A 108 -1.40 -0.47 -0.69
N SER A 109 -2.59 -0.47 -1.27
CA SER A 109 -3.82 -0.91 -0.60
C SER A 109 -4.96 -1.11 -1.60
N ALA A 110 -4.70 -1.87 -2.67
CA ALA A 110 -5.65 -2.13 -3.76
C ALA A 110 -6.40 -0.85 -4.20
N MET A 111 -5.68 0.30 -4.22
CA MET A 111 -6.28 1.61 -4.37
C MET A 111 -6.64 1.91 -5.81
N THR A 112 -7.93 2.07 -6.10
CA THR A 112 -8.43 2.49 -7.41
C THR A 112 -7.94 3.89 -7.76
N ILE A 113 -7.37 4.05 -8.94
CA ILE A 113 -7.04 5.33 -9.55
C ILE A 113 -8.35 6.03 -9.91
N THR A 114 -8.59 7.20 -9.34
CA THR A 114 -9.78 8.02 -9.65
C THR A 114 -9.40 9.48 -9.78
N PRO A 115 -10.12 10.27 -10.64
CA PRO A 115 -9.85 11.70 -10.76
C PRO A 115 -9.96 12.49 -9.46
N GLU A 116 -10.75 11.99 -8.48
CA GLU A 116 -10.88 12.62 -7.18
C GLU A 116 -9.63 12.40 -6.33
N ARG A 117 -9.07 11.18 -6.34
CA ARG A 117 -7.85 10.84 -5.60
C ARG A 117 -6.61 11.50 -6.23
N GLU A 118 -6.57 11.60 -7.57
CA GLU A 118 -5.48 12.27 -8.31
C GLU A 118 -5.34 13.77 -7.99
N LYS A 119 -6.32 14.38 -7.33
CA LYS A 119 -6.18 15.76 -6.79
C LYS A 119 -5.29 15.85 -5.55
N ASN A 120 -5.03 14.75 -4.89
CA ASN A 120 -4.36 14.71 -3.60
C ASN A 120 -3.08 13.86 -3.59
N VAL A 121 -2.94 12.95 -4.56
CA VAL A 121 -1.82 12.00 -4.68
C VAL A 121 -1.50 11.72 -6.15
N ASP A 122 -0.25 11.36 -6.43
CA ASP A 122 0.15 10.85 -7.75
C ASP A 122 0.13 9.33 -7.75
N PHE A 123 -0.34 8.73 -8.85
CA PHE A 123 -0.43 7.29 -9.01
C PHE A 123 0.67 6.74 -9.94
N SER A 124 1.08 5.52 -9.65
CA SER A 124 1.87 4.71 -10.57
C SER A 124 1.07 4.32 -11.81
N ASP A 125 1.76 3.76 -12.81
CA ASP A 125 1.10 2.98 -13.85
C ASP A 125 0.19 1.93 -13.21
N PRO A 126 -1.02 1.67 -13.77
CA PRO A 126 -1.95 0.72 -13.20
C PRO A 126 -1.34 -0.68 -13.19
N TYR A 127 -1.56 -1.41 -12.08
CA TYR A 127 -1.03 -2.76 -11.92
C TYR A 127 -2.10 -3.86 -11.86
N TYR A 128 -3.36 -3.53 -11.62
CA TYR A 128 -4.46 -4.49 -11.54
C TYR A 128 -5.76 -3.91 -12.09
N ASP A 129 -6.56 -4.70 -12.80
CA ASP A 129 -7.91 -4.35 -13.24
C ASP A 129 -8.93 -5.01 -12.30
N SER A 130 -9.77 -4.21 -11.65
CA SER A 130 -10.76 -4.70 -10.68
C SER A 130 -12.20 -4.51 -11.17
N LYS A 131 -13.12 -5.14 -10.43
CA LYS A 131 -14.56 -5.01 -10.56
C LYS A 131 -15.15 -4.90 -9.17
N GLN A 132 -16.34 -4.32 -9.05
CA GLN A 132 -17.13 -4.39 -7.82
C GLN A 132 -18.03 -5.65 -7.82
N SER A 133 -18.45 -6.10 -6.65
CA SER A 133 -19.33 -7.25 -6.51
C SER A 133 -20.23 -7.14 -5.28
N LEU A 134 -21.40 -7.81 -5.37
CA LEU A 134 -22.36 -7.89 -4.28
C LEU A 134 -22.30 -9.29 -3.66
N LEU A 135 -21.89 -9.36 -2.41
CA LEU A 135 -21.81 -10.57 -1.59
C LEU A 135 -23.02 -10.64 -0.66
N VAL A 136 -23.62 -11.80 -0.56
CA VAL A 136 -24.75 -12.07 0.33
C VAL A 136 -24.60 -13.43 1.02
N PRO A 137 -25.30 -13.71 2.13
CA PRO A 137 -25.39 -15.06 2.66
C PRO A 137 -25.97 -16.02 1.64
N THR A 138 -25.42 -17.23 1.56
CA THR A 138 -25.91 -18.28 0.63
C THR A 138 -27.39 -18.54 0.84
N GLY A 139 -28.16 -18.53 -0.25
CA GLY A 139 -29.62 -18.69 -0.22
C GLY A 139 -30.41 -17.41 0.08
N SER A 140 -29.75 -16.25 0.10
CA SER A 140 -30.43 -14.95 0.22
C SER A 140 -31.40 -14.71 -0.96
N ASP A 141 -32.48 -13.98 -0.71
CA ASP A 141 -33.39 -13.49 -1.75
C ASP A 141 -32.82 -12.33 -2.57
N ILE A 142 -31.76 -11.67 -2.10
CA ILE A 142 -31.06 -10.60 -2.81
C ILE A 142 -30.31 -11.22 -3.99
N LYS A 143 -30.57 -10.75 -5.23
CA LYS A 143 -29.91 -11.22 -6.45
C LYS A 143 -29.19 -10.09 -7.20
N SER A 144 -29.49 -8.85 -6.88
CA SER A 144 -28.91 -7.68 -7.50
C SER A 144 -28.88 -6.48 -6.55
N ILE A 145 -28.23 -5.39 -6.96
CA ILE A 145 -28.25 -4.13 -6.21
C ILE A 145 -29.67 -3.55 -6.09
N ASP A 146 -30.54 -3.85 -7.06
CA ASP A 146 -31.93 -3.38 -7.08
C ASP A 146 -32.77 -3.99 -5.96
N ASP A 147 -32.37 -5.15 -5.44
CA ASP A 147 -33.05 -5.86 -4.35
C ASP A 147 -32.67 -5.33 -2.95
N LEU A 148 -31.78 -4.34 -2.88
CA LEU A 148 -31.34 -3.76 -1.61
C LEU A 148 -32.36 -2.79 -0.97
N GLY A 149 -33.53 -2.60 -1.58
CA GLY A 149 -34.60 -1.78 -1.00
C GLY A 149 -34.99 -2.24 0.41
N GLY A 150 -34.82 -1.37 1.42
CA GLY A 150 -35.08 -1.68 2.84
C GLY A 150 -34.07 -2.61 3.50
N LYS A 151 -32.98 -2.97 2.80
CA LYS A 151 -31.87 -3.80 3.30
C LYS A 151 -30.70 -2.93 3.78
N LYS A 152 -29.85 -3.52 4.61
CA LYS A 152 -28.59 -2.92 5.04
C LYS A 152 -27.46 -3.47 4.19
N VAL A 153 -26.70 -2.60 3.56
CA VAL A 153 -25.51 -2.98 2.77
C VAL A 153 -24.26 -2.41 3.43
N GLY A 154 -23.32 -3.29 3.77
CA GLY A 154 -22.03 -2.93 4.30
C GLY A 154 -21.07 -2.50 3.19
N VAL A 155 -20.37 -1.40 3.41
CA VAL A 155 -19.34 -0.86 2.52
C VAL A 155 -18.18 -0.35 3.37
N GLN A 156 -16.98 -0.28 2.80
CA GLN A 156 -15.87 0.34 3.50
C GLN A 156 -15.82 1.85 3.23
N GLN A 157 -15.54 2.63 4.27
CA GLN A 157 -15.43 4.09 4.19
C GLN A 157 -14.30 4.51 3.24
N GLY A 158 -14.57 5.51 2.38
CA GLY A 158 -13.60 6.08 1.44
C GLY A 158 -13.37 5.28 0.16
N THR A 159 -14.10 4.15 -0.04
CA THR A 159 -13.94 3.28 -1.22
C THR A 159 -14.83 3.67 -2.38
N THR A 160 -14.45 3.24 -3.58
CA THR A 160 -15.27 3.31 -4.79
C THR A 160 -16.51 2.42 -4.68
N GLY A 161 -16.42 1.29 -3.95
CA GLY A 161 -17.56 0.43 -3.65
C GLY A 161 -18.65 1.16 -2.86
N LYS A 162 -18.26 2.00 -1.87
CA LYS A 162 -19.21 2.85 -1.16
C LYS A 162 -19.90 3.83 -2.12
N THR A 163 -19.12 4.57 -2.91
CA THR A 163 -19.67 5.53 -3.89
C THR A 163 -20.60 4.82 -4.88
N TYR A 164 -20.17 3.68 -5.42
CA TYR A 164 -21.01 2.88 -6.34
C TYR A 164 -22.35 2.47 -5.70
N THR A 165 -22.31 2.07 -4.43
CA THR A 165 -23.52 1.68 -3.69
C THR A 165 -24.46 2.87 -3.49
N GLU A 166 -23.92 4.03 -3.07
CA GLU A 166 -24.70 5.25 -2.84
C GLU A 166 -25.36 5.78 -4.12
N ASP A 167 -24.68 5.61 -5.27
CA ASP A 167 -25.16 6.08 -6.58
C ASP A 167 -26.19 5.13 -7.20
N ASN A 168 -26.12 3.81 -6.94
CA ASN A 168 -26.87 2.80 -7.69
C ASN A 168 -27.90 2.02 -6.85
N ALA A 169 -27.76 1.96 -5.53
CA ALA A 169 -28.72 1.24 -4.69
C ALA A 169 -30.06 2.00 -4.59
N PRO A 170 -31.18 1.29 -4.38
CA PRO A 170 -32.44 1.95 -4.10
C PRO A 170 -32.34 2.94 -2.93
N LYS A 171 -33.01 4.07 -3.00
CA LYS A 171 -32.98 5.12 -1.95
C LYS A 171 -33.44 4.63 -0.56
N SER A 172 -34.18 3.52 -0.52
CA SER A 172 -34.59 2.86 0.72
C SER A 172 -33.54 1.89 1.28
N ALA A 173 -32.45 1.63 0.57
CA ALA A 173 -31.33 0.88 1.10
C ALA A 173 -30.60 1.68 2.20
N SER A 174 -30.16 0.96 3.23
CA SER A 174 -29.36 1.55 4.33
C SER A 174 -27.89 1.21 4.11
N VAL A 175 -27.10 2.18 3.66
CA VAL A 175 -25.65 2.02 3.50
C VAL A 175 -24.97 2.16 4.86
N VAL A 176 -24.31 1.10 5.31
CA VAL A 176 -23.57 1.04 6.59
C VAL A 176 -22.09 1.03 6.30
N SER A 177 -21.40 2.12 6.68
CA SER A 177 -19.95 2.26 6.46
C SER A 177 -19.16 1.65 7.60
N PHE A 178 -18.13 0.89 7.24
CA PHE A 178 -17.15 0.29 8.16
C PHE A 178 -15.75 0.90 7.91
N PRO A 179 -14.89 0.94 8.92
CA PRO A 179 -13.51 1.44 8.75
C PRO A 179 -12.66 0.54 7.85
N SER A 180 -12.89 -0.79 7.92
CA SER A 180 -12.07 -1.81 7.23
C SER A 180 -12.91 -3.03 6.85
N ASP A 181 -12.38 -3.86 5.93
CA ASP A 181 -12.96 -5.19 5.63
C ASP A 181 -12.93 -6.11 6.85
N ALA A 182 -11.90 -6.00 7.68
CA ALA A 182 -11.77 -6.77 8.93
C ALA A 182 -12.92 -6.53 9.92
N GLU A 183 -13.60 -5.38 9.85
CA GLU A 183 -14.80 -5.09 10.65
C GLU A 183 -16.08 -5.38 9.86
N MET A 184 -16.06 -5.15 8.54
CA MET A 184 -17.22 -5.29 7.67
C MET A 184 -17.61 -6.77 7.48
N PHE A 185 -16.66 -7.67 7.24
CA PHE A 185 -16.96 -9.09 7.04
C PHE A 185 -17.52 -9.79 8.29
N PRO A 186 -16.98 -9.59 9.52
CA PRO A 186 -17.66 -10.05 10.73
C PRO A 186 -19.09 -9.52 10.90
N ALA A 187 -19.39 -8.31 10.45
CA ALA A 187 -20.72 -7.72 10.58
C ALA A 187 -21.78 -8.46 9.74
N ILE A 188 -21.46 -8.85 8.50
CA ILE A 188 -22.40 -9.68 7.70
C ILE A 188 -22.52 -11.08 8.30
N LYS A 189 -21.45 -11.68 8.81
CA LYS A 189 -21.51 -12.99 9.52
C LYS A 189 -22.41 -12.94 10.74
N ALA A 190 -22.49 -11.81 11.41
CA ALA A 190 -23.35 -11.58 12.57
C ALA A 190 -24.79 -11.13 12.19
N GLY A 191 -25.10 -10.99 10.89
CA GLY A 191 -26.41 -10.53 10.43
C GLY A 191 -26.69 -9.06 10.73
N GLN A 192 -25.66 -8.25 10.95
CA GLN A 192 -25.80 -6.79 11.19
C GLN A 192 -26.08 -6.04 9.89
N VAL A 193 -25.62 -6.58 8.76
CA VAL A 193 -25.93 -6.14 7.39
C VAL A 193 -26.38 -7.34 6.55
N ASP A 194 -27.16 -7.10 5.50
CA ASP A 194 -27.76 -8.11 4.63
C ASP A 194 -26.86 -8.46 3.43
N ALA A 195 -26.00 -7.54 3.02
CA ALA A 195 -25.08 -7.68 1.89
C ALA A 195 -23.80 -6.88 2.12
N LEU A 196 -22.73 -7.22 1.38
CA LEU A 196 -21.53 -6.38 1.24
C LEU A 196 -21.33 -6.01 -0.23
N LEU A 197 -20.94 -4.76 -0.49
CA LEU A 197 -20.51 -4.33 -1.81
C LEU A 197 -19.08 -3.82 -1.72
N GLN A 198 -18.17 -4.54 -2.37
CA GLN A 198 -16.74 -4.24 -2.44
C GLN A 198 -16.08 -4.97 -3.62
N ASP A 199 -14.78 -4.85 -3.74
CA ASP A 199 -13.97 -5.42 -4.80
C ASP A 199 -14.18 -6.93 -4.96
N LEU A 200 -14.34 -7.36 -6.21
CA LEU A 200 -14.62 -8.75 -6.55
C LEU A 200 -13.60 -9.75 -5.97
N PRO A 201 -12.26 -9.51 -6.04
CA PRO A 201 -11.31 -10.49 -5.53
C PRO A 201 -11.41 -10.72 -4.02
N VAL A 202 -11.75 -9.68 -3.26
CA VAL A 202 -11.92 -9.77 -1.80
C VAL A 202 -13.21 -10.52 -1.47
N ASN A 203 -14.31 -10.22 -2.15
CA ASN A 203 -15.55 -10.98 -1.98
C ASN A 203 -15.39 -12.44 -2.41
N LEU A 204 -14.60 -12.75 -3.45
CA LEU A 204 -14.27 -14.13 -3.81
C LEU A 204 -13.60 -14.86 -2.64
N LYS A 205 -12.70 -14.20 -1.93
CA LYS A 205 -12.07 -14.75 -0.73
C LYS A 205 -13.09 -15.04 0.37
N HIS A 206 -14.09 -14.19 0.54
CA HIS A 206 -15.15 -14.36 1.51
C HIS A 206 -16.15 -15.47 1.16
N THR A 207 -16.19 -15.94 -0.10
CA THR A 207 -17.00 -17.12 -0.48
C THR A 207 -16.37 -18.45 -0.08
N GLU A 208 -15.10 -18.46 0.32
CA GLU A 208 -14.44 -19.68 0.80
C GLU A 208 -15.20 -20.23 2.01
N GLY A 209 -15.57 -21.51 1.96
CA GLY A 209 -16.38 -22.15 3.01
C GLY A 209 -17.90 -22.16 2.74
N GLY A 210 -18.38 -21.54 1.64
CA GLY A 210 -19.75 -21.70 1.12
C GLY A 210 -20.88 -21.04 1.93
N GLN A 211 -20.54 -20.23 2.94
CA GLN A 211 -21.53 -19.49 3.74
C GLN A 211 -22.05 -18.24 3.03
N PHE A 212 -21.30 -17.73 2.06
CA PHE A 212 -21.60 -16.54 1.28
C PHE A 212 -21.46 -16.83 -0.21
N GLU A 213 -22.19 -16.09 -1.02
CA GLU A 213 -22.14 -16.15 -2.48
C GLU A 213 -22.10 -14.75 -3.09
N ILE A 214 -21.43 -14.62 -4.24
CA ILE A 214 -21.48 -13.41 -5.06
C ILE A 214 -22.67 -13.53 -6.00
N VAL A 215 -23.66 -12.66 -5.85
CA VAL A 215 -24.87 -12.68 -6.66
C VAL A 215 -24.79 -11.78 -7.88
N GLN A 216 -23.92 -10.76 -7.85
CA GLN A 216 -23.73 -9.87 -8.98
C GLN A 216 -22.32 -9.27 -9.00
N THR A 217 -21.81 -9.06 -10.21
CA THR A 217 -20.53 -8.41 -10.47
C THR A 217 -20.74 -7.19 -11.36
N TYR A 218 -20.05 -6.09 -11.05
CA TYR A 218 -20.17 -4.82 -11.75
C TYR A 218 -18.84 -4.47 -12.42
N ASN A 219 -18.88 -4.28 -13.73
CA ASN A 219 -17.69 -3.83 -14.48
C ASN A 219 -17.60 -2.30 -14.43
N THR A 220 -16.90 -1.81 -13.42
CA THR A 220 -16.70 -0.37 -13.17
C THR A 220 -15.50 0.20 -13.91
N GLY A 221 -14.69 -0.67 -14.55
CA GLY A 221 -13.46 -0.26 -15.26
C GLY A 221 -12.34 0.21 -14.32
N GLU A 222 -12.41 -0.18 -13.07
CA GLU A 222 -11.44 0.21 -12.04
C GLU A 222 -10.06 -0.36 -12.29
N LYS A 223 -9.04 0.45 -12.00
CA LYS A 223 -7.64 0.07 -12.07
C LYS A 223 -6.95 0.48 -10.79
N TYR A 224 -6.13 -0.41 -10.22
CA TYR A 224 -5.34 -0.08 -9.04
C TYR A 224 -3.99 0.50 -9.42
N GLY A 225 -3.53 1.46 -8.62
CA GLY A 225 -2.22 2.06 -8.69
C GLY A 225 -1.61 2.23 -7.29
N PHE A 226 -0.29 2.22 -7.22
CA PHE A 226 0.41 2.67 -6.02
C PHE A 226 0.38 4.19 -5.98
N ALA A 227 0.13 4.77 -4.80
CA ALA A 227 0.11 6.22 -4.67
C ALA A 227 1.35 6.74 -3.95
N VAL A 228 1.82 7.91 -4.39
CA VAL A 228 2.87 8.69 -3.74
C VAL A 228 2.38 10.12 -3.52
N ARG A 229 3.11 10.90 -2.72
CA ARG A 229 2.79 12.31 -2.50
C ARG A 229 2.88 13.08 -3.82
N GLU A 230 1.90 13.94 -4.09
CA GLU A 230 1.78 14.75 -5.32
C GLU A 230 3.03 15.59 -5.64
N LYS A 231 3.74 16.07 -4.62
CA LYS A 231 4.92 16.93 -4.82
C LYS A 231 6.14 16.37 -4.11
N GLY A 232 7.26 16.31 -4.84
CA GLY A 232 8.55 15.89 -4.31
C GLY A 232 8.75 14.37 -4.26
N SER A 233 7.91 13.59 -4.92
CA SER A 233 8.04 12.13 -5.04
C SER A 233 8.18 11.66 -6.51
N GLU A 234 8.44 12.57 -7.43
CA GLU A 234 8.51 12.27 -8.88
C GLU A 234 9.61 11.26 -9.20
N ALA A 235 10.76 11.34 -8.49
CA ALA A 235 11.87 10.41 -8.66
C ALA A 235 11.48 9.00 -8.17
N LEU A 236 10.78 8.90 -7.03
CA LEU A 236 10.27 7.65 -6.48
C LEU A 236 9.22 7.04 -7.41
N LEU A 237 8.24 7.82 -7.87
CA LEU A 237 7.19 7.37 -8.77
C LEU A 237 7.76 6.83 -10.09
N LYS A 238 8.72 7.53 -10.67
CA LYS A 238 9.42 7.08 -11.88
C LYS A 238 10.13 5.74 -11.66
N GLU A 239 10.76 5.56 -10.51
CA GLU A 239 11.46 4.30 -10.21
C GLU A 239 10.47 3.17 -9.94
N ILE A 240 9.34 3.43 -9.25
CA ILE A 240 8.24 2.45 -9.07
C ILE A 240 7.75 1.96 -10.43
N ASN A 241 7.43 2.87 -11.37
CA ASN A 241 6.96 2.51 -12.71
C ASN A 241 7.99 1.71 -13.51
N LYS A 242 9.27 2.09 -13.39
CA LYS A 242 10.37 1.34 -14.01
C LYS A 242 10.47 -0.08 -13.44
N GLN A 243 10.34 -0.25 -12.13
CA GLN A 243 10.35 -1.58 -11.52
C GLN A 243 9.12 -2.39 -11.91
N LEU A 244 7.91 -1.80 -11.91
CA LEU A 244 6.69 -2.46 -12.41
C LEU A 244 6.87 -3.00 -13.83
N LYS A 245 7.42 -2.16 -14.73
CA LYS A 245 7.73 -2.59 -16.09
C LYS A 245 8.73 -3.76 -16.10
N THR A 246 9.80 -3.68 -15.32
CA THR A 246 10.81 -4.73 -15.20
C THR A 246 10.20 -6.06 -14.73
N LEU A 247 9.31 -6.01 -13.74
CA LEU A 247 8.63 -7.19 -13.19
C LEU A 247 7.68 -7.84 -14.22
N ARG A 248 7.06 -7.04 -15.08
CA ARG A 248 6.27 -7.53 -16.21
C ARG A 248 7.15 -8.16 -17.29
N ASP A 249 8.19 -7.46 -17.70
CA ASP A 249 9.09 -7.92 -18.77
C ASP A 249 9.81 -9.24 -18.43
N ASN A 250 10.11 -9.48 -17.14
CA ASN A 250 10.81 -10.70 -16.69
C ASN A 250 9.87 -11.82 -16.20
N GLY A 251 8.55 -11.64 -16.30
CA GLY A 251 7.52 -12.61 -15.90
C GLY A 251 7.33 -12.78 -14.39
N THR A 252 7.94 -11.93 -13.55
CA THR A 252 7.72 -11.95 -12.09
C THR A 252 6.30 -11.52 -11.76
N TYR A 253 5.79 -10.49 -12.43
CA TYR A 253 4.41 -10.04 -12.26
C TYR A 253 3.42 -11.18 -12.51
N ASP A 254 3.58 -11.92 -13.63
CA ASP A 254 2.68 -13.02 -13.99
C ASP A 254 2.71 -14.15 -12.96
N LYS A 255 3.90 -14.45 -12.41
CA LYS A 255 4.03 -15.43 -11.31
C LYS A 255 3.27 -15.02 -10.07
N LEU A 256 3.38 -13.75 -9.66
CA LEU A 256 2.65 -13.20 -8.52
C LEU A 256 1.15 -13.17 -8.80
N TYR A 257 0.73 -12.71 -9.97
CA TYR A 257 -0.67 -12.71 -10.37
C TYR A 257 -1.28 -14.11 -10.30
N ASN A 258 -0.60 -15.11 -10.90
CA ASN A 258 -1.07 -16.50 -10.89
C ASN A 258 -1.09 -17.11 -9.48
N LYS A 259 -0.21 -16.68 -8.57
CA LYS A 259 -0.19 -17.16 -7.19
C LYS A 259 -1.47 -16.79 -6.42
N TYR A 260 -2.04 -15.61 -6.70
CA TYR A 260 -3.17 -15.08 -5.92
C TYR A 260 -4.53 -15.17 -6.62
N PHE A 261 -4.56 -15.20 -7.96
CA PHE A 261 -5.81 -15.06 -8.72
C PHE A 261 -6.09 -16.19 -9.72
N LYS A 262 -5.16 -17.11 -9.92
CA LYS A 262 -5.44 -18.27 -10.76
C LYS A 262 -6.05 -19.36 -9.89
N THR A 263 -7.33 -19.63 -10.10
CA THR A 263 -7.98 -20.87 -9.59
C THR A 263 -7.39 -22.06 -10.36
N GLU A 264 -6.95 -23.09 -9.63
CA GLU A 264 -6.57 -24.38 -10.22
C GLU A 264 -7.74 -25.05 -10.95
#